data_ca522639a7ca213dec95ec810677518f
#
_entry.id   ca522639a7ca213dec95ec810677518f
#
_cell.length_a   1.000
_cell.length_b   1.000
_cell.length_c   1.000
_cell.angle_alpha   90.00
_cell.angle_beta   90.00
_cell.angle_gamma   90.00
#
_symmetry.space_group_name_H-M   'P 1'
#
loop_
_entity.id
_entity.type
_entity.pdbx_description
1 polymer ?
#
loop_
_entity_poly.entity_id
_entity_poly.type
_entity_poly.pdbx_seq_one_letter_code
_entity_poly.pdbx_strand_id
1 'polypeptide(L)'
;MNDKLKEELRKTNEILRNGGVILYPTDTIWGLGCDATNEEAVKRIYDIKKRADNKSMLVLLDDAGKIGSYAHVPDIALDLIEVTDKPLTIIYPEAKGLARNLIAEDGSIGIRITSEEFTKSLLFRFHKPIVSTSANISGEPSPRFFDEISDEIKNAVDYVVDYRQQENKAATPSGIIKIGAKGEIQIIRK
;
A
#
# COMPACT_ATOMS: atom_id res chain seq x y z
N MET A 1 -14.81 15.94 -9.19
CA MET A 1 -14.93 14.71 -8.37
C MET A 1 -16.41 14.41 -8.22
N ASN A 2 -16.88 13.22 -8.65
CA ASN A 2 -18.30 12.89 -8.60
C ASN A 2 -18.74 12.57 -7.16
N ASP A 3 -20.07 12.61 -6.88
CA ASP A 3 -20.56 12.46 -5.51
C ASP A 3 -20.37 11.05 -4.95
N LYS A 4 -20.40 10.01 -5.81
CA LYS A 4 -20.08 8.62 -5.41
C LYS A 4 -18.64 8.53 -4.89
N LEU A 5 -17.68 9.10 -5.60
CA LEU A 5 -16.27 9.10 -5.17
C LEU A 5 -16.07 9.84 -3.84
N LYS A 6 -16.76 10.97 -3.63
CA LYS A 6 -16.68 11.72 -2.37
C LYS A 6 -17.20 10.89 -1.19
N GLU A 7 -18.32 10.20 -1.39
CA GLU A 7 -18.93 9.37 -0.35
C GLU A 7 -18.05 8.16 -0.01
N GLU A 8 -17.51 7.47 -1.03
CA GLU A 8 -16.57 6.38 -0.82
C GLU A 8 -15.31 6.81 -0.07
N LEU A 9 -14.74 7.96 -0.42
CA LEU A 9 -13.60 8.55 0.30
C LEU A 9 -13.94 8.86 1.77
N ARG A 10 -15.15 9.38 2.04
CA ARG A 10 -15.59 9.69 3.40
C ARG A 10 -15.70 8.41 4.25
N LYS A 11 -16.41 7.39 3.74
CA LYS A 11 -16.59 6.10 4.42
C LYS A 11 -15.26 5.41 4.67
N THR A 12 -14.44 5.31 3.64
CA THR A 12 -13.13 4.63 3.73
C THR A 12 -12.21 5.32 4.74
N ASN A 13 -12.19 6.65 4.74
CA ASN A 13 -11.40 7.42 5.71
C ASN A 13 -11.88 7.21 7.16
N GLU A 14 -13.19 7.12 7.39
CA GLU A 14 -13.78 6.83 8.70
C GLU A 14 -13.36 5.45 9.21
N ILE A 15 -13.44 4.42 8.35
CA ILE A 15 -12.99 3.05 8.69
C ILE A 15 -11.51 3.03 9.06
N LEU A 16 -10.64 3.67 8.27
CA LEU A 16 -9.21 3.75 8.57
C LEU A 16 -8.92 4.45 9.90
N ARG A 17 -9.61 5.56 10.19
CA ARG A 17 -9.46 6.30 11.46
C ARG A 17 -9.87 5.49 12.67
N ASN A 18 -10.81 4.55 12.51
CA ASN A 18 -11.25 3.63 13.55
C ASN A 18 -10.40 2.34 13.63
N GLY A 19 -9.25 2.29 12.93
CA GLY A 19 -8.35 1.14 12.94
C GLY A 19 -8.84 -0.04 12.10
N GLY A 20 -9.77 0.21 11.17
CA GLY A 20 -10.31 -0.83 10.29
C GLY A 20 -9.38 -1.20 9.14
N VAL A 21 -9.65 -2.38 8.57
CA VAL A 21 -8.99 -2.91 7.37
C VAL A 21 -9.93 -2.73 6.17
N ILE A 22 -9.38 -2.25 5.07
CA ILE A 22 -10.11 -1.99 3.82
C ILE A 22 -9.61 -2.88 2.67
N LEU A 23 -10.52 -3.21 1.76
CA LEU A 23 -10.22 -3.75 0.44
C LEU A 23 -10.45 -2.64 -0.58
N TYR A 24 -9.41 -2.22 -1.30
CA TYR A 24 -9.46 -1.01 -2.12
C TYR A 24 -8.69 -1.11 -3.43
N PRO A 25 -9.10 -0.37 -4.47
CA PRO A 25 -8.36 -0.29 -5.73
C PRO A 25 -7.08 0.53 -5.55
N THR A 26 -6.03 0.18 -6.28
CA THR A 26 -4.77 0.92 -6.31
C THR A 26 -4.35 1.21 -7.76
N ASP A 27 -3.21 1.86 -7.93
CA ASP A 27 -2.54 2.06 -9.22
C ASP A 27 -1.95 0.76 -9.82
N THR A 28 -2.01 -0.33 -9.07
CA THR A 28 -1.57 -1.67 -9.49
C THR A 28 -2.73 -2.66 -9.39
N ILE A 29 -2.67 -3.61 -8.49
CA ILE A 29 -3.72 -4.59 -8.22
C ILE A 29 -4.55 -4.17 -7.01
N TRP A 30 -5.73 -4.76 -6.84
CA TRP A 30 -6.54 -4.59 -5.62
C TRP A 30 -5.74 -4.97 -4.37
N GLY A 31 -5.84 -4.15 -3.34
CA GLY A 31 -5.06 -4.29 -2.13
C GLY A 31 -5.89 -4.35 -0.85
N LEU A 32 -5.31 -4.97 0.16
CA LEU A 32 -5.70 -4.80 1.56
C LEU A 32 -4.92 -3.63 2.14
N GLY A 33 -5.59 -2.78 2.91
CA GLY A 33 -4.97 -1.61 3.53
C GLY A 33 -5.50 -1.32 4.92
N CYS A 34 -4.68 -0.63 5.70
CA CYS A 34 -5.03 -0.09 7.02
C CYS A 34 -4.09 1.09 7.34
N ASP A 35 -4.31 1.76 8.47
CA ASP A 35 -3.38 2.74 9.03
C ASP A 35 -2.00 2.09 9.26
N ALA A 36 -0.99 2.51 8.52
CA ALA A 36 0.36 1.96 8.62
C ALA A 36 1.09 2.33 9.93
N THR A 37 0.48 3.17 10.77
CA THR A 37 0.99 3.53 12.09
C THR A 37 0.32 2.73 13.22
N ASN A 38 -0.66 1.87 12.90
CA ASN A 38 -1.44 1.09 13.86
C ASN A 38 -1.03 -0.39 13.83
N GLU A 39 -0.31 -0.85 14.86
CA GLU A 39 0.21 -2.23 14.95
C GLU A 39 -0.91 -3.29 14.96
N GLU A 40 -2.04 -3.00 15.60
CA GLU A 40 -3.18 -3.93 15.67
C GLU A 40 -3.85 -4.09 14.30
N ALA A 41 -4.04 -2.99 13.58
CA ALA A 41 -4.60 -3.02 12.24
C ALA A 41 -3.66 -3.73 11.24
N VAL A 42 -2.35 -3.51 11.34
CA VAL A 42 -1.32 -4.21 10.55
C VAL A 42 -1.35 -5.70 10.86
N LYS A 43 -1.42 -6.08 12.15
CA LYS A 43 -1.53 -7.49 12.56
C LYS A 43 -2.76 -8.17 11.95
N ARG A 44 -3.92 -7.51 11.92
CA ARG A 44 -5.13 -8.05 11.28
C ARG A 44 -4.91 -8.37 9.79
N ILE A 45 -4.16 -7.55 9.05
CA ILE A 45 -3.83 -7.86 7.65
C ILE A 45 -2.95 -9.12 7.56
N TYR A 46 -1.97 -9.30 8.45
CA TYR A 46 -1.20 -10.54 8.51
C TYR A 46 -2.09 -11.75 8.77
N ASP A 47 -3.01 -11.66 9.73
CA ASP A 47 -3.96 -12.72 10.07
C ASP A 47 -4.88 -13.06 8.87
N ILE A 48 -5.47 -12.05 8.21
CA ILE A 48 -6.32 -12.21 7.02
C ILE A 48 -5.55 -12.93 5.90
N LYS A 49 -4.31 -12.55 5.66
CA LYS A 49 -3.47 -13.13 4.62
C LYS A 49 -2.86 -14.48 5.01
N LYS A 50 -3.03 -14.95 6.24
CA LYS A 50 -2.31 -16.11 6.78
C LYS A 50 -0.80 -15.99 6.52
N ARG A 51 -0.26 -14.79 6.71
CA ARG A 51 1.11 -14.41 6.38
C ARG A 51 1.94 -14.32 7.64
N ALA A 52 3.16 -14.85 7.61
CA ALA A 52 4.11 -14.69 8.70
C ALA A 52 4.53 -13.20 8.85
N ASP A 53 4.62 -12.71 10.06
CA ASP A 53 4.92 -11.31 10.42
C ASP A 53 6.32 -10.85 9.93
N ASN A 54 7.20 -11.78 9.58
CA ASN A 54 8.54 -11.47 9.05
C ASN A 54 8.59 -11.08 7.57
N LYS A 55 7.44 -11.12 6.87
CA LYS A 55 7.35 -10.68 5.48
C LYS A 55 6.72 -9.30 5.43
N SER A 56 7.53 -8.24 5.49
CA SER A 56 7.07 -6.86 5.45
C SER A 56 6.13 -6.58 4.27
N MET A 57 5.22 -5.65 4.48
CA MET A 57 4.31 -5.11 3.47
C MET A 57 4.77 -3.70 3.10
N LEU A 58 4.32 -3.19 1.97
CA LEU A 58 4.62 -1.82 1.56
C LEU A 58 3.57 -0.83 2.08
N VAL A 59 3.93 0.45 2.08
CA VAL A 59 3.00 1.55 2.35
C VAL A 59 2.87 2.47 1.15
N LEU A 60 1.71 3.12 1.05
CA LEU A 60 1.44 4.14 0.04
C LEU A 60 1.49 5.54 0.66
N LEU A 61 2.00 6.48 -0.12
CA LEU A 61 1.95 7.91 0.12
C LEU A 61 1.41 8.61 -1.12
N ASP A 62 0.82 9.79 -0.94
CA ASP A 62 0.29 10.64 -2.00
C ASP A 62 1.33 11.62 -2.58
N ASP A 63 2.45 11.82 -1.87
CA ASP A 63 3.48 12.79 -2.22
C ASP A 63 4.87 12.32 -1.79
N ALA A 64 5.86 12.45 -2.70
CA ALA A 64 7.25 12.06 -2.45
C ALA A 64 7.91 12.89 -1.34
N GLY A 65 7.52 14.15 -1.15
CA GLY A 65 8.03 15.01 -0.07
C GLY A 65 7.71 14.49 1.33
N LYS A 66 6.76 13.55 1.48
CA LYS A 66 6.40 12.95 2.76
C LYS A 66 7.29 11.75 3.14
N ILE A 67 8.08 11.20 2.21
CA ILE A 67 8.88 9.98 2.44
C ILE A 67 9.84 10.18 3.63
N GLY A 68 10.48 11.34 3.73
CA GLY A 68 11.44 11.67 4.79
C GLY A 68 10.86 11.62 6.22
N SER A 69 9.54 11.65 6.37
CA SER A 69 8.87 11.43 7.66
C SER A 69 8.85 9.96 8.09
N TYR A 70 9.05 9.02 7.16
CA TYR A 70 8.89 7.58 7.38
C TYR A 70 10.12 6.73 7.10
N ALA A 71 11.14 7.29 6.41
CA ALA A 71 12.39 6.58 6.12
C ALA A 71 13.52 7.56 5.85
N HIS A 72 14.76 7.07 5.81
CA HIS A 72 15.87 7.81 5.21
C HIS A 72 15.75 7.81 3.69
N VAL A 73 15.89 8.99 3.06
CA VAL A 73 15.70 9.17 1.61
C VAL A 73 17.07 9.44 0.97
N PRO A 74 17.69 8.44 0.32
CA PRO A 74 18.90 8.69 -0.49
C PRO A 74 18.55 9.58 -1.71
N ASP A 75 19.46 10.48 -2.08
CA ASP A 75 19.23 11.49 -3.14
C ASP A 75 18.70 10.86 -4.45
N ILE A 76 19.28 9.74 -4.87
CA ILE A 76 18.89 9.02 -6.09
C ILE A 76 17.41 8.57 -6.09
N ALA A 77 16.78 8.43 -4.92
CA ALA A 77 15.41 7.93 -4.82
C ALA A 77 14.39 8.89 -5.43
N LEU A 78 14.56 10.20 -5.25
CA LEU A 78 13.67 11.21 -5.79
C LEU A 78 13.79 11.28 -7.32
N ASP A 79 15.01 11.21 -7.85
CA ASP A 79 15.26 11.19 -9.29
C ASP A 79 14.57 9.97 -9.94
N LEU A 80 14.65 8.79 -9.31
CA LEU A 80 13.99 7.59 -9.81
C LEU A 80 12.48 7.68 -9.80
N ILE A 81 11.88 8.31 -8.80
CA ILE A 81 10.42 8.55 -8.74
C ILE A 81 10.00 9.48 -9.87
N GLU A 82 10.77 10.56 -10.12
CA GLU A 82 10.44 11.57 -11.12
C GLU A 82 10.50 11.04 -12.55
N VAL A 83 11.47 10.18 -12.86
CA VAL A 83 11.66 9.65 -14.23
C VAL A 83 10.84 8.37 -14.51
N THR A 84 10.12 7.84 -13.54
CA THR A 84 9.41 6.56 -13.69
C THR A 84 7.96 6.76 -14.09
N ASP A 85 7.57 6.23 -15.26
CA ASP A 85 6.19 6.27 -15.77
C ASP A 85 5.29 5.15 -15.21
N LYS A 86 5.87 4.16 -14.55
CA LYS A 86 5.17 2.97 -14.03
C LYS A 86 5.18 2.96 -12.51
N PRO A 87 4.18 2.32 -11.88
CA PRO A 87 4.20 2.16 -10.43
C PRO A 87 5.49 1.51 -9.93
N LEU A 88 6.25 2.25 -9.12
CA LEU A 88 7.52 1.82 -8.55
C LEU A 88 7.45 1.81 -7.03
N THR A 89 7.76 0.68 -6.43
CA THR A 89 7.99 0.55 -4.99
C THR A 89 9.49 0.63 -4.72
N ILE A 90 9.89 1.54 -3.86
CA ILE A 90 11.28 1.64 -3.40
C ILE A 90 11.34 1.19 -1.95
N ILE A 91 12.24 0.25 -1.66
CA ILE A 91 12.55 -0.18 -0.29
C ILE A 91 13.64 0.76 0.24
N TYR A 92 13.27 1.53 1.25
CA TYR A 92 14.11 2.55 1.91
C TYR A 92 14.72 2.01 3.19
N PRO A 93 15.93 2.41 3.54
CA PRO A 93 16.55 2.12 4.84
C PRO A 93 15.96 3.01 5.95
N GLU A 94 16.26 2.64 7.20
CA GLU A 94 15.98 3.44 8.39
C GLU A 94 14.51 3.89 8.52
N ALA A 95 13.59 2.93 8.45
CA ALA A 95 12.17 3.16 8.64
C ALA A 95 11.86 3.74 10.03
N LYS A 96 10.92 4.69 10.09
CA LYS A 96 10.49 5.37 11.33
C LYS A 96 9.01 5.78 11.25
N GLY A 97 8.39 6.04 12.41
CA GLY A 97 7.02 6.57 12.46
C GLY A 97 5.94 5.62 11.94
N LEU A 98 6.26 4.34 11.76
CA LEU A 98 5.37 3.27 11.31
C LEU A 98 5.17 2.23 12.41
N ALA A 99 4.15 1.39 12.26
CA ALA A 99 3.93 0.22 13.10
C ALA A 99 5.16 -0.70 13.07
N ARG A 100 5.61 -1.20 14.23
CA ARG A 100 6.84 -1.99 14.35
C ARG A 100 6.78 -3.29 13.56
N ASN A 101 5.62 -3.95 13.56
CA ASN A 101 5.37 -5.17 12.82
C ASN A 101 5.27 -4.99 11.29
N LEU A 102 5.41 -3.76 10.80
CA LEU A 102 5.47 -3.43 9.39
C LEU A 102 6.91 -3.25 8.89
N ILE A 103 7.81 -2.87 9.78
CA ILE A 103 9.22 -2.62 9.47
C ILE A 103 9.95 -3.97 9.33
N ALA A 104 10.75 -4.13 8.27
CA ALA A 104 11.54 -5.34 8.06
C ALA A 104 12.64 -5.49 9.13
N GLU A 105 13.16 -6.71 9.31
CA GLU A 105 14.22 -7.00 10.31
C GLU A 105 15.50 -6.17 10.12
N ASP A 106 15.81 -5.79 8.87
CA ASP A 106 16.93 -4.92 8.54
C ASP A 106 16.63 -3.42 8.70
N GLY A 107 15.47 -3.07 9.27
CA GLY A 107 15.02 -1.70 9.48
C GLY A 107 14.48 -1.02 8.22
N SER A 108 14.28 -1.74 7.12
CA SER A 108 13.79 -1.15 5.86
C SER A 108 12.27 -1.20 5.73
N ILE A 109 11.74 -0.38 4.81
CA ILE A 109 10.31 -0.34 4.45
C ILE A 109 10.13 -0.06 2.96
N GLY A 110 9.20 -0.77 2.33
CA GLY A 110 8.78 -0.46 0.96
C GLY A 110 7.79 0.70 0.95
N ILE A 111 8.07 1.75 0.18
CA ILE A 111 7.16 2.88 -0.02
C ILE A 111 6.90 3.05 -1.51
N ARG A 112 5.64 3.30 -1.88
CA ARG A 112 5.23 3.68 -3.24
C ARG A 112 4.41 4.96 -3.20
N ILE A 113 4.75 5.89 -4.09
CA ILE A 113 3.94 7.07 -4.34
C ILE A 113 2.85 6.69 -5.33
N THR A 114 1.59 6.82 -4.93
CA THR A 114 0.46 6.47 -5.79
C THR A 114 0.02 7.65 -6.65
N SER A 115 -0.31 7.38 -7.92
CA SER A 115 -0.93 8.34 -8.83
C SER A 115 -2.44 8.09 -9.03
N GLU A 116 -2.97 6.99 -8.48
CA GLU A 116 -4.36 6.62 -8.63
C GLU A 116 -5.28 7.58 -7.85
N GLU A 117 -6.32 8.08 -8.50
CA GLU A 117 -7.15 9.19 -8.02
C GLU A 117 -7.79 8.94 -6.65
N PHE A 118 -8.41 7.76 -6.47
CA PHE A 118 -9.08 7.41 -5.21
C PHE A 118 -8.05 7.31 -4.08
N THR A 119 -7.01 6.52 -4.26
CA THR A 119 -5.99 6.26 -3.24
C THR A 119 -5.22 7.53 -2.88
N LYS A 120 -4.86 8.34 -3.87
CA LYS A 120 -4.20 9.63 -3.65
C LYS A 120 -5.08 10.59 -2.85
N SER A 121 -6.36 10.68 -3.20
CA SER A 121 -7.33 11.51 -2.49
C SER A 121 -7.61 11.01 -1.06
N LEU A 122 -7.61 9.68 -0.87
CA LEU A 122 -7.77 9.05 0.44
C LEU A 122 -6.59 9.38 1.35
N LEU A 123 -5.35 9.19 0.87
CA LEU A 123 -4.11 9.51 1.60
C LEU A 123 -4.03 11.00 1.97
N PHE A 124 -4.42 11.87 1.04
CA PHE A 124 -4.47 13.31 1.29
C PHE A 124 -5.43 13.67 2.42
N ARG A 125 -6.60 12.97 2.54
CA ARG A 125 -7.59 13.20 3.61
C ARG A 125 -7.23 12.50 4.91
N PHE A 126 -6.60 11.35 4.83
CA PHE A 126 -6.21 10.54 5.98
C PHE A 126 -5.01 11.11 6.72
N HIS A 127 -4.10 11.77 6.00
CA HIS A 127 -2.86 12.39 6.51
C HIS A 127 -1.84 11.41 7.11
N LYS A 128 -1.95 10.12 6.80
CA LYS A 128 -1.05 9.07 7.24
C LYS A 128 -0.80 8.08 6.10
N PRO A 129 0.31 7.32 6.13
CA PRO A 129 0.52 6.25 5.17
C PRO A 129 -0.50 5.13 5.36
N ILE A 130 -0.87 4.48 4.26
CA ILE A 130 -1.77 3.32 4.24
C ILE A 130 -0.96 2.10 3.81
N VAL A 131 -1.11 0.99 4.55
CA VAL A 131 -0.56 -0.31 4.13
C VAL A 131 -1.14 -0.69 2.78
N SER A 132 -0.33 -1.28 1.92
CA SER A 132 -0.78 -1.87 0.67
C SER A 132 -0.15 -3.25 0.48
N THR A 133 -0.99 -4.25 0.36
CA THR A 133 -0.59 -5.61 0.03
C THR A 133 -1.66 -6.25 -0.85
N SER A 134 -1.29 -7.19 -1.72
CA SER A 134 -2.25 -7.84 -2.64
C SER A 134 -3.40 -8.52 -1.91
N ALA A 135 -4.60 -8.48 -2.50
CA ALA A 135 -5.85 -9.00 -1.92
C ALA A 135 -6.00 -10.52 -2.11
N ASN A 136 -5.00 -11.30 -1.65
CA ASN A 136 -4.98 -12.77 -1.70
C ASN A 136 -4.40 -13.35 -0.42
N ILE A 137 -4.70 -14.62 -0.14
CA ILE A 137 -4.02 -15.41 0.88
C ILE A 137 -2.54 -15.57 0.48
N SER A 138 -1.66 -15.56 1.44
CA SER A 138 -0.21 -15.65 1.18
C SER A 138 0.14 -16.96 0.48
N GLY A 139 0.88 -16.86 -0.64
CA GLY A 139 1.23 -18.01 -1.46
C GLY A 139 0.27 -18.30 -2.61
N GLU A 140 -0.93 -17.73 -2.60
CA GLU A 140 -1.86 -17.80 -3.73
C GLU A 140 -1.55 -16.72 -4.80
N PRO A 141 -2.00 -16.91 -6.05
CA PRO A 141 -1.88 -15.89 -7.09
C PRO A 141 -2.57 -14.58 -6.70
N SER A 142 -1.99 -13.45 -7.05
CA SER A 142 -2.64 -12.16 -6.85
C SER A 142 -3.79 -11.98 -7.84
N PRO A 143 -4.98 -11.52 -7.39
CA PRO A 143 -6.12 -11.27 -8.27
C PRO A 143 -5.81 -10.12 -9.24
N ARG A 144 -6.18 -10.30 -10.50
CA ARG A 144 -6.03 -9.28 -11.56
C ARG A 144 -7.24 -8.36 -11.65
N PHE A 145 -8.41 -8.89 -11.23
CA PHE A 145 -9.70 -8.21 -11.24
C PHE A 145 -10.38 -8.36 -9.88
N PHE A 146 -11.35 -7.49 -9.61
CA PHE A 146 -12.13 -7.53 -8.38
C PHE A 146 -12.87 -8.87 -8.20
N ASP A 147 -13.42 -9.44 -9.27
CA ASP A 147 -14.18 -10.69 -9.23
C ASP A 147 -13.32 -11.92 -8.92
N GLU A 148 -12.01 -11.84 -9.14
CA GLU A 148 -11.06 -12.91 -8.78
C GLU A 148 -10.72 -12.90 -7.28
N ILE A 149 -11.08 -11.86 -6.52
CA ILE A 149 -10.84 -11.79 -5.08
C ILE A 149 -11.78 -12.76 -4.37
N SER A 150 -11.23 -13.63 -3.55
CA SER A 150 -12.01 -14.64 -2.81
C SER A 150 -12.99 -14.00 -1.82
N ASP A 151 -14.11 -14.68 -1.60
CA ASP A 151 -15.09 -14.26 -0.58
C ASP A 151 -14.49 -14.28 0.83
N GLU A 152 -13.51 -15.15 1.09
CA GLU A 152 -12.77 -15.18 2.35
C GLU A 152 -12.11 -13.81 2.61
N ILE A 153 -11.44 -13.23 1.63
CA ILE A 153 -10.82 -11.90 1.73
C ILE A 153 -11.88 -10.80 1.85
N LYS A 154 -12.93 -10.82 1.00
CA LYS A 154 -14.00 -9.81 1.01
C LYS A 154 -14.74 -9.75 2.35
N ASN A 155 -14.97 -10.90 2.98
CA ASN A 155 -15.68 -11.01 4.25
C ASN A 155 -14.80 -10.73 5.48
N ALA A 156 -13.48 -10.78 5.34
CA ALA A 156 -12.54 -10.57 6.44
C ALA A 156 -12.20 -9.10 6.71
N VAL A 157 -12.52 -8.20 5.77
CA VAL A 157 -12.26 -6.76 5.90
C VAL A 157 -13.46 -6.01 6.49
N ASP A 158 -13.22 -4.83 7.06
CA ASP A 158 -14.29 -3.98 7.61
C ASP A 158 -15.02 -3.20 6.52
N TYR A 159 -14.37 -2.96 5.38
CA TYR A 159 -14.97 -2.25 4.27
C TYR A 159 -14.38 -2.66 2.92
N VAL A 160 -15.28 -2.93 1.97
CA VAL A 160 -14.94 -3.14 0.56
C VAL A 160 -15.33 -1.88 -0.21
N VAL A 161 -14.34 -1.19 -0.78
CA VAL A 161 -14.55 0.08 -1.48
C VAL A 161 -15.37 -0.14 -2.75
N ASP A 162 -16.52 0.53 -2.87
CA ASP A 162 -17.41 0.47 -4.06
C ASP A 162 -16.97 1.49 -5.14
N TYR A 163 -15.73 1.31 -5.59
CA TYR A 163 -15.14 2.12 -6.66
C TYR A 163 -14.26 1.25 -7.53
N ARG A 164 -14.37 1.35 -8.86
CA ARG A 164 -13.59 0.60 -9.86
C ARG A 164 -13.76 -0.93 -9.82
N GLN A 165 -14.78 -1.48 -9.18
CA GLN A 165 -15.00 -2.94 -9.08
C GLN A 165 -15.29 -3.61 -10.43
N GLN A 166 -15.79 -2.87 -11.42
CA GLN A 166 -16.15 -3.40 -12.75
C GLN A 166 -15.07 -3.14 -13.81
N GLU A 167 -13.87 -2.74 -13.40
CA GLU A 167 -12.78 -2.54 -14.34
C GLU A 167 -12.28 -3.87 -14.92
N ASN A 168 -12.25 -3.94 -16.25
CA ASN A 168 -11.78 -5.11 -16.99
C ASN A 168 -10.32 -4.97 -17.48
N LYS A 169 -9.60 -3.95 -17.02
CA LYS A 169 -8.17 -3.79 -17.32
C LYS A 169 -7.37 -4.64 -16.36
N ALA A 170 -6.69 -5.65 -16.88
CA ALA A 170 -5.80 -6.48 -16.07
C ALA A 170 -4.70 -5.62 -15.44
N ALA A 171 -4.59 -5.70 -14.13
CA ALA A 171 -3.59 -4.98 -13.37
C ALA A 171 -2.33 -5.84 -13.18
N THR A 172 -1.19 -5.19 -13.06
CA THR A 172 0.10 -5.82 -12.76
C THR A 172 0.71 -5.23 -11.49
N PRO A 173 1.42 -6.02 -10.68
CA PRO A 173 2.14 -5.51 -9.53
C PRO A 173 3.20 -4.46 -9.93
N SER A 174 3.57 -3.57 -9.00
CA SER A 174 4.64 -2.58 -9.22
C SER A 174 6.00 -3.23 -9.44
N GLY A 175 6.91 -2.54 -10.10
CA GLY A 175 8.34 -2.80 -9.95
C GLY A 175 8.78 -2.62 -8.49
N ILE A 176 9.84 -3.31 -8.07
CA ILE A 176 10.41 -3.15 -6.73
C ILE A 176 11.93 -3.03 -6.84
N ILE A 177 12.48 -1.97 -6.27
CA ILE A 177 13.91 -1.79 -6.07
C ILE A 177 14.21 -1.55 -4.60
N LYS A 178 15.42 -1.88 -4.17
CA LYS A 178 15.94 -1.53 -2.84
C LYS A 178 17.07 -0.55 -3.00
N ILE A 179 17.06 0.51 -2.21
CA ILE A 179 18.14 1.50 -2.17
C ILE A 179 18.82 1.42 -0.79
N GLY A 180 20.13 1.21 -0.77
CA GLY A 180 20.92 1.25 0.44
C GLY A 180 21.16 2.70 0.91
N ALA A 181 21.62 2.86 2.17
CA ALA A 181 21.84 4.18 2.76
C ALA A 181 22.89 5.05 2.03
N LYS A 182 23.78 4.41 1.25
CA LYS A 182 24.80 5.09 0.42
C LYS A 182 24.38 5.20 -1.06
N GLY A 183 23.11 4.88 -1.41
CA GLY A 183 22.59 4.95 -2.76
C GLY A 183 22.81 3.71 -3.62
N GLU A 184 23.22 2.58 -3.04
CA GLU A 184 23.33 1.30 -3.78
C GLU A 184 21.93 0.83 -4.20
N ILE A 185 21.79 0.42 -5.48
CA ILE A 185 20.49 -0.01 -6.04
C ILE A 185 20.49 -1.51 -6.29
N GLN A 186 19.46 -2.18 -5.80
CA GLN A 186 19.19 -3.59 -6.07
C GLN A 186 17.78 -3.74 -6.67
N ILE A 187 17.67 -4.40 -7.83
CA ILE A 187 16.37 -4.72 -8.43
C ILE A 187 15.83 -5.99 -7.77
N ILE A 188 14.67 -5.89 -7.12
CA ILE A 188 14.00 -7.03 -6.48
C ILE A 188 12.96 -7.63 -7.41
N ARG A 189 12.21 -6.79 -8.15
CA ARG A 189 11.21 -7.19 -9.14
C ARG A 189 11.13 -6.14 -10.25
N LYS A 190 11.10 -6.60 -11.49
CA LYS A 190 10.88 -5.76 -12.69
C LYS A 190 9.39 -5.54 -12.95
#